data_7fad08c6417c140d9eb3e9a380ff76a9
#
_entry.id   7fad08c6417c140d9eb3e9a380ff76a9
#
_cell.length_a   1.000
_cell.length_b   1.000
_cell.length_c   1.000
_cell.angle_alpha   90.00
_cell.angle_beta   90.00
_cell.angle_gamma   90.00
#
_symmetry.space_group_name_H-M   'P 1'
#
loop_
_entity.id
_entity.type
_entity.pdbx_description
1 polymer ?
#
loop_
_entity_poly.entity_id
_entity_poly.type
_entity_poly.pdbx_seq_one_letter_code
_entity_poly.pdbx_strand_id
1 'polypeptide(L)'
;PRLLACLLTLGPLALNLGAAEQTRKPNVLFIAIDDLRDWVTYFGRNAQTRTPNLDRIAARGVAFSRAYCAAPVCNPSRAALMSGLRPATSGVYDNNNDWRTVLPEDLMLTAAFRRAGYLVCGAGKIYHESFSRRSEWDDYLDKEKKEPDPAPGQSLGVGGIRFAPLDCRDDELVDWKITDYGIRELGKRHDRPFFLAVGLHKPHMPWNVPRKYYDLFPLDQIVLPPHLANDLDDVPAAGRRMAKPEGDHAQMLATGRWKEAVQGYLAAIAYTDMNLGRLLDALEQSPERDNTIVCLWSDHGWHLGEKSHWRKFALWEEATRSTHIWIVPGLTKPGAICSQP
;
A
#
# COMPACT_ATOMS: atom_id res chain seq x y z
N PRO A 1 -66.96 30.17 53.85
CA PRO A 1 -66.30 29.86 52.64
C PRO A 1 -64.78 29.75 52.85
N ARG A 2 -64.30 28.56 52.76
CA ARG A 2 -62.87 28.24 52.94
C ARG A 2 -62.20 28.23 51.57
N LEU A 3 -61.23 29.12 51.35
CA LEU A 3 -60.31 29.10 50.20
C LEU A 3 -59.23 28.05 50.44
N LEU A 4 -59.14 27.08 49.59
CA LEU A 4 -58.13 26.07 49.58
C LEU A 4 -57.00 26.58 48.65
N ALA A 5 -55.83 26.91 49.21
CA ALA A 5 -54.66 27.29 48.44
C ALA A 5 -53.88 26.02 48.03
N CYS A 6 -53.86 25.70 46.75
CA CYS A 6 -52.97 24.67 46.22
C CYS A 6 -51.58 25.27 46.02
N LEU A 7 -50.63 24.86 46.84
CA LEU A 7 -49.19 25.10 46.61
C LEU A 7 -48.65 24.07 45.58
N LEU A 8 -48.40 24.53 44.38
CA LEU A 8 -47.65 23.80 43.37
C LEU A 8 -46.14 23.91 43.69
N THR A 9 -45.53 22.84 44.19
CA THR A 9 -44.08 22.71 44.34
C THR A 9 -43.50 22.37 42.98
N LEU A 10 -42.91 23.36 42.30
CA LEU A 10 -42.03 23.14 41.17
C LEU A 10 -40.70 22.57 41.68
N GLY A 11 -40.49 21.25 41.50
CA GLY A 11 -39.19 20.62 41.70
C GLY A 11 -38.19 21.10 40.62
N PRO A 12 -36.91 21.26 40.96
CA PRO A 12 -35.90 21.65 39.97
C PRO A 12 -35.74 20.51 38.93
N LEU A 13 -36.11 20.79 37.68
CA LEU A 13 -35.76 19.97 36.54
C LEU A 13 -34.25 20.11 36.33
N ALA A 14 -33.46 19.15 36.85
CA ALA A 14 -32.07 19.05 36.55
C ALA A 14 -31.94 18.69 35.03
N LEU A 15 -31.70 19.70 34.20
CA LEU A 15 -31.23 19.52 32.87
C LEU A 15 -29.85 18.85 32.98
N ASN A 16 -29.81 17.52 32.81
CA ASN A 16 -28.59 16.82 32.47
C ASN A 16 -28.14 17.32 31.10
N LEU A 17 -27.38 18.40 31.07
CA LEU A 17 -26.51 18.73 29.96
C LEU A 17 -25.49 17.59 29.91
N GLY A 18 -25.80 16.55 29.14
CA GLY A 18 -24.85 15.53 28.78
C GLY A 18 -23.60 16.25 28.24
N ALA A 19 -22.50 16.15 28.98
CA ALA A 19 -21.21 16.58 28.49
C ALA A 19 -21.07 15.94 27.10
N ALA A 20 -20.97 16.76 26.06
CA ALA A 20 -20.65 16.28 24.72
C ALA A 20 -19.37 15.47 24.90
N GLU A 21 -19.49 14.16 24.72
CA GLU A 21 -18.35 13.24 24.76
C GLU A 21 -17.36 13.81 23.79
N GLN A 22 -16.26 14.33 24.30
CA GLN A 22 -15.23 14.97 23.49
C GLN A 22 -14.69 13.87 22.60
N THR A 23 -15.16 13.82 21.34
CA THR A 23 -14.84 12.73 20.40
C THR A 23 -13.34 12.68 20.28
N ARG A 24 -12.76 11.63 20.84
CA ARG A 24 -11.32 11.38 20.84
C ARG A 24 -10.85 11.33 19.39
N LYS A 25 -9.81 12.10 19.03
CA LYS A 25 -9.25 12.10 17.68
C LYS A 25 -8.90 10.66 17.29
N PRO A 26 -9.30 10.18 16.10
CA PRO A 26 -8.97 8.82 15.67
C PRO A 26 -7.46 8.68 15.43
N ASN A 27 -6.95 7.50 15.71
CA ASN A 27 -5.63 7.08 15.25
C ASN A 27 -5.66 6.80 13.75
N VAL A 28 -4.49 6.77 13.12
CA VAL A 28 -4.36 6.46 11.69
C VAL A 28 -3.31 5.38 11.50
N LEU A 29 -3.71 4.26 10.92
CA LEU A 29 -2.83 3.24 10.37
C LEU A 29 -2.73 3.43 8.86
N PHE A 30 -1.57 3.89 8.40
CA PHE A 30 -1.29 4.25 7.01
C PHE A 30 -0.39 3.20 6.38
N ILE A 31 -0.94 2.34 5.51
CA ILE A 31 -0.26 1.19 4.95
C ILE A 31 0.08 1.47 3.49
N ALA A 32 1.37 1.51 3.18
CA ALA A 32 1.89 1.64 1.82
C ALA A 32 2.40 0.29 1.32
N ILE A 33 2.03 -0.08 0.09
CA ILE A 33 2.52 -1.30 -0.58
C ILE A 33 3.19 -0.90 -1.89
N ASP A 34 4.43 -1.32 -2.12
CA ASP A 34 5.21 -0.92 -3.27
C ASP A 34 4.94 -1.82 -4.49
N ASP A 35 4.65 -1.22 -5.64
CA ASP A 35 4.40 -1.93 -6.92
C ASP A 35 3.17 -2.87 -6.91
N LEU A 36 2.19 -2.72 -6.01
CA LEU A 36 1.01 -3.56 -5.99
C LEU A 36 -0.04 -3.05 -6.98
N ARG A 37 -0.16 -3.73 -8.12
CA ARG A 37 -1.22 -3.48 -9.10
C ARG A 37 -2.59 -3.97 -8.59
N ASP A 38 -3.61 -3.82 -9.41
CA ASP A 38 -4.99 -4.23 -9.16
C ASP A 38 -5.24 -5.77 -9.16
N TRP A 39 -4.19 -6.58 -9.09
CA TRP A 39 -4.27 -8.03 -8.91
C TRP A 39 -4.50 -8.37 -7.44
N VAL A 40 -5.73 -8.14 -7.03
CA VAL A 40 -6.24 -8.43 -5.68
C VAL A 40 -7.58 -9.17 -5.81
N THR A 41 -7.85 -10.10 -4.91
CA THR A 41 -8.97 -11.03 -5.05
C THR A 41 -10.31 -10.32 -5.09
N TYR A 42 -10.51 -9.31 -4.27
CA TYR A 42 -11.79 -8.58 -4.19
C TYR A 42 -12.16 -7.79 -5.47
N PHE A 43 -11.22 -7.49 -6.36
CA PHE A 43 -11.50 -6.91 -7.67
C PHE A 43 -11.75 -7.95 -8.77
N GLY A 44 -11.38 -9.21 -8.55
CA GLY A 44 -11.55 -10.28 -9.52
C GLY A 44 -10.75 -10.11 -10.81
N ARG A 45 -9.72 -9.26 -10.82
CA ARG A 45 -8.92 -8.96 -12.01
C ARG A 45 -8.01 -10.10 -12.44
N ASN A 46 -7.58 -10.91 -11.48
CA ASN A 46 -6.77 -12.09 -11.72
C ASN A 46 -7.23 -13.22 -10.80
N ALA A 47 -7.80 -14.28 -11.38
CA ALA A 47 -8.34 -15.39 -10.64
C ALA A 47 -7.28 -16.23 -9.90
N GLN A 48 -5.99 -16.07 -10.24
CA GLN A 48 -4.91 -16.81 -9.61
C GLN A 48 -4.43 -16.15 -8.30
N THR A 49 -4.67 -14.85 -8.13
CA THR A 49 -4.18 -14.11 -6.96
C THR A 49 -4.80 -14.64 -5.67
N ARG A 50 -4.01 -14.67 -4.61
CA ARG A 50 -4.43 -15.11 -3.27
C ARG A 50 -4.12 -14.00 -2.26
N THR A 51 -5.17 -13.19 -1.96
CA THR A 51 -5.05 -12.02 -1.07
C THR A 51 -6.17 -11.99 -0.01
N PRO A 52 -6.31 -13.03 0.84
CA PRO A 52 -7.39 -13.11 1.81
C PRO A 52 -7.37 -11.97 2.85
N ASN A 53 -6.21 -11.39 3.16
CA ASN A 53 -6.11 -10.31 4.12
C ASN A 53 -6.45 -8.94 3.50
N LEU A 54 -6.13 -8.71 2.23
CA LEU A 54 -6.65 -7.57 1.47
C LEU A 54 -8.18 -7.65 1.36
N ASP A 55 -8.74 -8.85 1.18
CA ASP A 55 -10.19 -9.06 1.20
C ASP A 55 -10.80 -8.74 2.57
N ARG A 56 -10.12 -9.08 3.68
CA ARG A 56 -10.56 -8.69 5.05
C ARG A 56 -10.66 -7.17 5.21
N ILE A 57 -9.68 -6.40 4.72
CA ILE A 57 -9.74 -4.92 4.75
C ILE A 57 -10.88 -4.42 3.88
N ALA A 58 -11.00 -4.90 2.64
CA ALA A 58 -12.05 -4.49 1.71
C ALA A 58 -13.44 -4.80 2.27
N ALA A 59 -13.63 -5.95 2.91
CA ALA A 59 -14.89 -6.35 3.55
C ALA A 59 -15.29 -5.44 4.73
N ARG A 60 -14.33 -4.74 5.37
CA ARG A 60 -14.59 -3.84 6.51
C ARG A 60 -14.69 -2.38 6.11
N GLY A 61 -14.25 -2.02 4.93
CA GLY A 61 -14.13 -0.64 4.47
C GLY A 61 -14.75 -0.39 3.10
N VAL A 62 -14.21 0.62 2.42
CA VAL A 62 -14.51 0.95 1.05
C VAL A 62 -13.27 0.77 0.18
N ALA A 63 -13.40 -0.02 -0.89
CA ALA A 63 -12.35 -0.21 -1.89
C ALA A 63 -12.62 0.67 -3.11
N PHE A 64 -11.57 1.31 -3.65
CA PHE A 64 -11.67 2.20 -4.79
C PHE A 64 -11.24 1.45 -6.06
N SER A 65 -12.18 1.15 -6.95
CA SER A 65 -11.92 0.38 -8.17
C SER A 65 -11.26 1.20 -9.28
N ARG A 66 -11.22 2.53 -9.13
CA ARG A 66 -10.65 3.50 -10.08
C ARG A 66 -9.70 4.47 -9.39
N ALA A 67 -8.86 3.99 -8.48
CA ALA A 67 -7.79 4.77 -7.90
C ALA A 67 -6.58 4.79 -8.86
N TYR A 68 -6.05 5.96 -9.13
CA TYR A 68 -4.92 6.16 -10.03
C TYR A 68 -3.80 6.93 -9.34
N CYS A 69 -2.56 6.48 -9.56
CA CYS A 69 -1.40 7.18 -9.05
C CYS A 69 -1.16 8.52 -9.77
N ALA A 70 -0.53 9.46 -9.09
CA ALA A 70 -0.16 10.76 -9.69
C ALA A 70 0.93 10.62 -10.78
N ALA A 71 1.74 9.58 -10.68
CA ALA A 71 2.74 9.15 -11.67
C ALA A 71 3.07 7.68 -11.47
N PRO A 72 3.23 6.88 -12.55
CA PRO A 72 3.57 5.46 -12.43
C PRO A 72 5.07 5.24 -12.18
N VAL A 73 5.61 5.87 -11.13
CA VAL A 73 7.01 5.83 -10.69
C VAL A 73 7.06 6.10 -9.18
N CYS A 74 7.82 5.32 -8.43
CA CYS A 74 7.79 5.33 -6.96
C CYS A 74 7.99 6.73 -6.35
N ASN A 75 9.10 7.41 -6.68
CA ASN A 75 9.44 8.70 -6.07
C ASN A 75 8.38 9.80 -6.36
N PRO A 76 8.03 10.10 -7.61
CA PRO A 76 7.04 11.14 -7.89
C PRO A 76 5.64 10.80 -7.37
N SER A 77 5.22 9.52 -7.39
CA SER A 77 3.95 9.11 -6.81
C SER A 77 3.91 9.35 -5.30
N ARG A 78 4.94 8.89 -4.58
CA ARG A 78 5.04 9.02 -3.12
C ARG A 78 5.22 10.48 -2.69
N ALA A 79 6.05 11.25 -3.39
CA ALA A 79 6.20 12.67 -3.15
C ALA A 79 4.87 13.43 -3.34
N ALA A 80 4.11 13.09 -4.38
CA ALA A 80 2.81 13.70 -4.64
C ALA A 80 1.78 13.34 -3.55
N LEU A 81 1.72 12.08 -3.13
CA LEU A 81 0.80 11.63 -2.08
C LEU A 81 1.13 12.29 -0.74
N MET A 82 2.41 12.32 -0.36
CA MET A 82 2.84 12.84 0.94
C MET A 82 2.81 14.38 1.01
N SER A 83 2.85 15.09 -0.12
CA SER A 83 2.81 16.57 -0.16
C SER A 83 1.46 17.14 -0.61
N GLY A 84 0.60 16.33 -1.25
CA GLY A 84 -0.60 16.81 -1.95
C GLY A 84 -0.32 17.57 -3.26
N LEU A 85 0.94 17.62 -3.72
CA LEU A 85 1.33 18.33 -4.95
C LEU A 85 1.63 17.35 -6.09
N ARG A 86 0.98 17.55 -7.24
CA ARG A 86 1.25 16.76 -8.44
C ARG A 86 2.68 16.96 -8.94
N PRO A 87 3.26 15.98 -9.66
CA PRO A 87 4.60 16.10 -10.26
C PRO A 87 4.78 17.37 -11.11
N ALA A 88 3.75 17.77 -11.87
CA ALA A 88 3.78 19.00 -12.67
C ALA A 88 3.93 20.29 -11.84
N THR A 89 3.54 20.25 -10.57
CA THR A 89 3.66 21.38 -9.65
C THR A 89 4.98 21.34 -8.87
N SER A 90 5.37 20.14 -8.40
CA SER A 90 6.57 19.96 -7.58
C SER A 90 7.86 19.88 -8.40
N GLY A 91 7.79 19.51 -9.69
CA GLY A 91 8.95 19.22 -10.53
C GLY A 91 9.59 17.85 -10.27
N VAL A 92 8.99 17.01 -9.41
CA VAL A 92 9.49 15.66 -9.10
C VAL A 92 8.90 14.66 -10.11
N TYR A 93 9.67 14.28 -11.13
CA TYR A 93 9.20 13.46 -12.25
C TYR A 93 9.75 12.03 -12.30
N ASP A 94 10.89 11.78 -11.64
CA ASP A 94 11.55 10.48 -11.66
C ASP A 94 12.18 10.11 -10.31
N ASN A 95 12.76 8.90 -10.25
CA ASN A 95 13.35 8.37 -9.02
C ASN A 95 14.68 9.03 -8.63
N ASN A 96 15.27 9.89 -9.49
CA ASN A 96 16.54 10.57 -9.22
C ASN A 96 16.32 12.00 -8.72
N ASN A 97 15.11 12.53 -8.82
CA ASN A 97 14.81 13.87 -8.33
C ASN A 97 14.74 13.88 -6.79
N ASP A 98 15.66 14.55 -6.13
CA ASP A 98 15.58 14.73 -4.67
C ASP A 98 14.44 15.69 -4.31
N TRP A 99 13.28 15.12 -3.97
CA TRP A 99 12.08 15.87 -3.62
C TRP A 99 12.29 16.80 -2.41
N ARG A 100 13.25 16.50 -1.53
CA ARG A 100 13.54 17.31 -0.33
C ARG A 100 14.06 18.71 -0.65
N THR A 101 14.58 18.90 -1.86
CA THR A 101 15.09 20.21 -2.32
C THR A 101 13.98 21.15 -2.79
N VAL A 102 12.80 20.61 -3.12
CA VAL A 102 11.67 21.37 -3.69
C VAL A 102 10.40 21.31 -2.84
N LEU A 103 10.30 20.33 -1.94
CA LEU A 103 9.16 20.16 -1.04
C LEU A 103 9.59 20.42 0.41
N PRO A 104 9.17 21.54 1.01
CA PRO A 104 9.49 21.87 2.39
C PRO A 104 8.84 20.91 3.37
N GLU A 105 9.45 20.71 4.53
CA GLU A 105 8.99 19.73 5.53
C GLU A 105 7.58 20.02 6.05
N ASP A 106 7.24 21.29 6.26
CA ASP A 106 5.94 21.72 6.79
C ASP A 106 4.76 21.44 5.84
N LEU A 107 5.03 21.20 4.56
CA LEU A 107 4.03 20.82 3.57
C LEU A 107 3.65 19.33 3.66
N MET A 108 4.52 18.49 4.23
CA MET A 108 4.35 17.04 4.19
C MET A 108 3.22 16.55 5.10
N LEU A 109 2.62 15.44 4.74
CA LEU A 109 1.54 14.77 5.50
C LEU A 109 1.96 14.49 6.95
N THR A 110 3.20 14.04 7.16
CA THR A 110 3.80 13.82 8.47
C THR A 110 3.77 15.07 9.34
N ALA A 111 4.17 16.22 8.78
CA ALA A 111 4.14 17.48 9.46
C ALA A 111 2.69 17.96 9.77
N ALA A 112 1.75 17.69 8.88
CA ALA A 112 0.33 18.00 9.12
C ALA A 112 -0.22 17.23 10.33
N PHE A 113 0.07 15.93 10.43
CA PHE A 113 -0.30 15.13 11.60
C PHE A 113 0.39 15.59 12.88
N ARG A 114 1.69 15.92 12.81
CA ARG A 114 2.43 16.45 13.97
C ARG A 114 1.83 17.78 14.46
N ARG A 115 1.52 18.73 13.57
CA ARG A 115 0.81 19.99 13.93
C ARG A 115 -0.57 19.73 14.53
N ALA A 116 -1.24 18.66 14.12
CA ALA A 116 -2.51 18.25 14.71
C ALA A 116 -2.36 17.54 16.07
N GLY A 117 -1.13 17.38 16.59
CA GLY A 117 -0.85 16.80 17.90
C GLY A 117 -0.74 15.27 17.91
N TYR A 118 -0.51 14.65 16.74
CA TYR A 118 -0.30 13.20 16.64
C TYR A 118 1.15 12.82 16.97
N LEU A 119 1.31 11.62 17.50
CA LEU A 119 2.58 10.89 17.48
C LEU A 119 2.78 10.35 16.07
N VAL A 120 3.88 10.71 15.40
CA VAL A 120 4.14 10.33 14.02
C VAL A 120 5.23 9.26 13.97
N CYS A 121 4.83 8.01 13.75
CA CYS A 121 5.70 6.84 13.74
C CYS A 121 5.67 6.15 12.38
N GLY A 122 6.74 5.45 12.01
CA GLY A 122 6.75 4.70 10.78
C GLY A 122 7.88 3.71 10.62
N ALA A 123 7.74 2.86 9.59
CA ALA A 123 8.75 1.88 9.19
C ALA A 123 8.67 1.60 7.69
N GLY A 124 9.80 1.26 7.09
CA GLY A 124 9.90 0.75 5.73
C GLY A 124 9.76 1.81 4.64
N LYS A 125 9.16 1.46 3.50
CA LYS A 125 9.13 2.32 2.31
C LYS A 125 7.90 3.24 2.28
N ILE A 126 7.95 4.37 2.96
CA ILE A 126 6.94 5.42 2.85
C ILE A 126 7.32 6.42 1.76
N TYR A 127 8.54 6.93 1.79
CA TYR A 127 9.17 7.67 0.69
C TYR A 127 10.00 6.74 -0.20
N HIS A 128 10.50 7.25 -1.31
CA HIS A 128 11.54 6.56 -2.07
C HIS A 128 12.83 6.52 -1.24
N GLU A 129 13.43 5.35 -1.11
CA GLU A 129 14.48 5.05 -0.10
C GLU A 129 15.67 6.02 -0.10
N SER A 130 16.06 6.53 -1.29
CA SER A 130 17.18 7.48 -1.41
C SER A 130 16.91 8.84 -0.78
N PHE A 131 15.66 9.18 -0.50
CA PHE A 131 15.23 10.53 -0.13
C PHE A 131 14.38 10.55 1.15
N SER A 132 14.65 9.68 2.11
CA SER A 132 13.99 9.73 3.43
C SER A 132 14.38 11.01 4.19
N ARG A 133 13.46 11.52 5.02
CA ARG A 133 13.71 12.67 5.92
C ARG A 133 13.33 12.24 7.34
N ARG A 134 14.36 11.86 8.13
CA ARG A 134 14.17 11.31 9.48
C ARG A 134 13.55 12.31 10.46
N SER A 135 13.80 13.60 10.27
CA SER A 135 13.25 14.70 11.11
C SER A 135 11.72 14.79 11.08
N GLU A 136 11.06 14.22 10.09
CA GLU A 136 9.60 14.19 9.97
C GLU A 136 8.92 13.24 10.96
N TRP A 137 9.66 12.33 11.59
CA TRP A 137 9.15 11.23 12.41
C TRP A 137 9.56 11.39 13.88
N ASP A 138 8.64 11.13 14.79
CA ASP A 138 8.97 11.01 16.21
C ASP A 138 9.74 9.70 16.45
N ASP A 139 9.32 8.60 15.80
CA ASP A 139 10.06 7.34 15.73
C ASP A 139 9.95 6.70 14.35
N TYR A 140 11.02 6.10 13.87
CA TYR A 140 11.06 5.46 12.56
C TYR A 140 12.07 4.32 12.50
N LEU A 141 11.61 3.15 12.06
CA LEU A 141 12.49 2.03 11.76
C LEU A 141 12.93 2.10 10.30
N ASP A 142 14.19 2.45 10.07
CA ASP A 142 14.79 2.39 8.75
C ASP A 142 14.95 0.94 8.28
N LYS A 143 14.96 0.76 6.95
CA LYS A 143 15.15 -0.55 6.33
C LYS A 143 16.50 -1.14 6.71
N GLU A 144 16.51 -2.39 7.14
CA GLU A 144 17.72 -3.19 7.17
C GLU A 144 18.20 -3.48 5.74
N LYS A 145 19.50 -3.34 5.49
CA LYS A 145 20.05 -3.32 4.12
C LYS A 145 20.17 -4.68 3.46
N LYS A 146 20.05 -5.80 4.19
CA LYS A 146 20.35 -7.13 3.63
C LYS A 146 19.17 -8.08 3.77
N GLU A 147 18.67 -8.52 2.62
CA GLU A 147 17.78 -9.67 2.49
C GLU A 147 18.60 -10.92 2.13
N PRO A 148 18.09 -12.14 2.40
CA PRO A 148 18.72 -13.37 1.96
C PRO A 148 18.93 -13.37 0.45
N ASP A 149 20.08 -13.88 0.01
CA ASP A 149 20.38 -14.07 -1.39
C ASP A 149 19.79 -15.41 -1.89
N PRO A 150 19.40 -15.50 -3.18
CA PRO A 150 19.07 -16.78 -3.79
C PRO A 150 20.26 -17.76 -3.74
N ALA A 151 19.95 -19.07 -3.76
CA ALA A 151 20.97 -20.11 -3.70
C ALA A 151 22.00 -19.95 -4.84
N PRO A 152 23.28 -20.27 -4.59
CA PRO A 152 24.31 -20.23 -5.61
C PRO A 152 23.93 -21.03 -6.86
N GLY A 153 24.12 -20.43 -8.04
CA GLY A 153 23.74 -21.04 -9.32
C GLY A 153 22.27 -20.94 -9.70
N GLN A 154 21.41 -20.43 -8.83
CA GLN A 154 20.02 -20.20 -9.16
C GLN A 154 19.88 -19.02 -10.12
N SER A 155 19.02 -19.14 -11.14
CA SER A 155 18.73 -18.05 -12.05
C SER A 155 18.01 -16.91 -11.34
N LEU A 156 18.55 -15.69 -11.45
CA LEU A 156 18.02 -14.48 -10.79
C LEU A 156 16.95 -13.75 -11.61
N GLY A 157 16.35 -14.42 -12.62
CA GLY A 157 15.35 -13.80 -13.48
C GLY A 157 15.78 -13.71 -14.95
N VAL A 158 15.18 -12.79 -15.70
CA VAL A 158 15.44 -12.54 -17.13
C VAL A 158 15.58 -11.05 -17.39
N GLY A 159 16.65 -10.66 -18.03
CA GLY A 159 16.92 -9.24 -18.28
C GLY A 159 16.97 -8.45 -16.98
N GLY A 160 16.15 -7.40 -16.92
CA GLY A 160 16.01 -6.62 -15.71
C GLY A 160 14.89 -7.08 -14.78
N ILE A 161 14.12 -8.13 -15.12
CA ILE A 161 13.04 -8.69 -14.28
C ILE A 161 13.64 -9.78 -13.39
N ARG A 162 13.70 -9.52 -12.09
CA ARG A 162 14.39 -10.37 -11.12
C ARG A 162 13.41 -11.12 -10.22
N PHE A 163 13.54 -12.44 -10.17
CA PHE A 163 12.71 -13.33 -9.37
C PHE A 163 13.46 -14.62 -9.05
N ALA A 164 13.31 -15.10 -7.82
CA ALA A 164 13.83 -16.39 -7.38
C ALA A 164 13.14 -16.83 -6.08
N PRO A 165 12.73 -18.09 -5.94
CA PRO A 165 12.32 -18.62 -4.65
C PRO A 165 13.51 -18.69 -3.69
N LEU A 166 13.32 -18.29 -2.44
CA LEU A 166 14.34 -18.36 -1.40
C LEU A 166 14.14 -19.55 -0.49
N ASP A 167 15.23 -20.20 -0.10
CA ASP A 167 15.23 -21.24 0.93
C ASP A 167 15.53 -20.59 2.30
N CYS A 168 14.57 -19.78 2.78
CA CYS A 168 14.66 -19.04 4.03
C CYS A 168 13.29 -19.00 4.75
N ARG A 169 13.28 -18.53 6.00
CA ARG A 169 12.06 -18.28 6.75
C ARG A 169 11.50 -16.89 6.42
N ASP A 170 10.21 -16.67 6.75
CA ASP A 170 9.53 -15.38 6.54
C ASP A 170 10.21 -14.23 7.31
N ASP A 171 10.66 -14.51 8.54
CA ASP A 171 11.23 -13.55 9.48
C ASP A 171 12.66 -13.09 9.11
N GLU A 172 13.24 -13.68 8.09
CA GLU A 172 14.54 -13.27 7.55
C GLU A 172 14.41 -12.11 6.53
N LEU A 173 13.18 -11.82 6.05
CA LEU A 173 12.95 -10.73 5.11
C LEU A 173 12.63 -9.40 5.82
N VAL A 174 12.94 -8.32 5.12
CA VAL A 174 12.79 -6.94 5.63
C VAL A 174 11.34 -6.60 5.95
N ASP A 175 10.38 -6.99 5.12
CA ASP A 175 8.97 -6.66 5.32
C ASP A 175 8.38 -7.31 6.58
N TRP A 176 8.90 -8.48 7.00
CA TRP A 176 8.54 -9.06 8.29
C TRP A 176 8.90 -8.14 9.46
N LYS A 177 10.13 -7.60 9.47
CA LYS A 177 10.63 -6.70 10.52
C LYS A 177 9.89 -5.36 10.54
N ILE A 178 9.55 -4.84 9.35
CA ILE A 178 8.72 -3.65 9.20
C ILE A 178 7.33 -3.91 9.81
N THR A 179 6.75 -5.07 9.52
CA THR A 179 5.46 -5.48 10.09
C THR A 179 5.54 -5.64 11.60
N ASP A 180 6.60 -6.25 12.13
CA ASP A 180 6.84 -6.37 13.58
C ASP A 180 6.92 -5.02 14.27
N TYR A 181 7.52 -4.01 13.63
CA TYR A 181 7.50 -2.65 14.14
C TYR A 181 6.07 -2.13 14.28
N GLY A 182 5.27 -2.26 13.21
CA GLY A 182 3.86 -1.86 13.23
C GLY A 182 3.05 -2.57 14.32
N ILE A 183 3.25 -3.88 14.48
CA ILE A 183 2.61 -4.71 15.52
C ILE A 183 2.97 -4.19 16.92
N ARG A 184 4.24 -3.91 17.17
CA ARG A 184 4.68 -3.37 18.47
C ARG A 184 4.06 -2.00 18.76
N GLU A 185 3.99 -1.11 17.77
CA GLU A 185 3.36 0.20 17.95
C GLU A 185 1.87 0.10 18.21
N LEU A 186 1.14 -0.78 17.52
CA LEU A 186 -0.29 -1.03 17.75
C LEU A 186 -0.59 -1.64 19.14
N GLY A 187 0.37 -2.35 19.73
CA GLY A 187 0.26 -2.92 21.08
C GLY A 187 0.58 -1.96 22.22
N LYS A 188 1.14 -0.79 21.92
CA LYS A 188 1.48 0.21 22.95
C LYS A 188 0.26 1.06 23.33
N ARG A 189 0.28 1.55 24.56
CA ARG A 189 -0.58 2.67 24.96
C ARG A 189 0.15 3.97 24.66
N HIS A 190 -0.49 4.85 23.88
CA HIS A 190 0.03 6.16 23.56
C HIS A 190 -0.73 7.24 24.34
N ASP A 191 -0.07 8.31 24.74
CA ASP A 191 -0.63 9.47 25.47
C ASP A 191 -1.39 10.43 24.54
N ARG A 192 -1.23 10.27 23.24
CA ARG A 192 -1.85 11.07 22.17
C ARG A 192 -2.20 10.19 20.98
N PRO A 193 -3.09 10.63 20.08
CA PRO A 193 -3.40 9.85 18.87
C PRO A 193 -2.14 9.65 18.04
N PHE A 194 -2.03 8.50 17.36
CA PHE A 194 -0.89 8.18 16.50
C PHE A 194 -1.25 8.23 15.02
N PHE A 195 -0.27 8.63 14.21
CA PHE A 195 -0.17 8.35 12.79
C PHE A 195 0.95 7.33 12.62
N LEU A 196 0.59 6.09 12.36
CA LEU A 196 1.50 4.97 12.18
C LEU A 196 1.57 4.58 10.70
N ALA A 197 2.71 4.83 10.07
CA ALA A 197 2.94 4.48 8.67
C ALA A 197 3.77 3.18 8.55
N VAL A 198 3.24 2.19 7.82
CA VAL A 198 3.91 0.90 7.57
C VAL A 198 4.05 0.71 6.06
N GLY A 199 5.29 0.75 5.57
CA GLY A 199 5.60 0.68 4.14
C GLY A 199 6.26 -0.64 3.74
N LEU A 200 5.48 -1.57 3.17
CA LEU A 200 5.98 -2.85 2.68
C LEU A 200 6.66 -2.68 1.32
N HIS A 201 7.77 -3.40 1.13
CA HIS A 201 8.53 -3.36 -0.13
C HIS A 201 7.98 -4.32 -1.16
N LYS A 202 7.59 -5.54 -0.77
CA LYS A 202 6.99 -6.48 -1.72
C LYS A 202 5.56 -6.02 -2.08
N PRO A 203 5.13 -6.22 -3.33
CA PRO A 203 5.76 -7.01 -4.41
C PRO A 203 6.78 -6.26 -5.29
N HIS A 204 7.41 -5.16 -4.86
CA HIS A 204 8.53 -4.59 -5.62
C HIS A 204 9.64 -5.62 -5.85
N MET A 205 10.25 -5.59 -7.05
CA MET A 205 11.38 -6.46 -7.38
C MET A 205 12.62 -6.23 -6.48
N PRO A 206 13.48 -7.27 -6.29
CA PRO A 206 13.34 -8.62 -6.82
C PRO A 206 12.18 -9.37 -6.13
N TRP A 207 11.49 -10.25 -6.87
CA TRP A 207 10.43 -11.10 -6.30
C TRP A 207 11.04 -12.33 -5.61
N ASN A 208 11.98 -12.05 -4.75
CA ASN A 208 12.67 -13.04 -3.95
C ASN A 208 11.92 -13.17 -2.62
N VAL A 209 11.15 -14.25 -2.48
CA VAL A 209 10.37 -14.58 -1.28
C VAL A 209 10.50 -16.07 -0.99
N PRO A 210 10.19 -16.54 0.25
CA PRO A 210 10.31 -17.95 0.59
C PRO A 210 9.58 -18.87 -0.38
N ARG A 211 10.22 -19.99 -0.72
CA ARG A 211 9.76 -20.99 -1.69
C ARG A 211 8.30 -21.38 -1.52
N LYS A 212 7.83 -21.51 -0.28
CA LYS A 212 6.43 -21.87 0.02
C LYS A 212 5.39 -20.95 -0.63
N TYR A 213 5.73 -19.67 -0.92
CA TYR A 213 4.83 -18.76 -1.63
C TYR A 213 4.82 -19.03 -3.13
N TYR A 214 5.94 -19.46 -3.71
CA TYR A 214 5.98 -19.93 -5.09
C TYR A 214 5.18 -21.21 -5.28
N ASP A 215 5.25 -22.15 -4.30
CA ASP A 215 4.55 -23.43 -4.32
C ASP A 215 3.01 -23.27 -4.27
N LEU A 216 2.50 -22.10 -3.85
CA LEU A 216 1.07 -21.78 -3.94
C LEU A 216 0.57 -21.65 -5.40
N PHE A 217 1.47 -21.47 -6.36
CA PHE A 217 1.19 -21.17 -7.75
C PHE A 217 1.97 -22.13 -8.67
N PRO A 218 1.52 -23.39 -8.85
CA PRO A 218 2.19 -24.35 -9.73
C PRO A 218 2.42 -23.77 -11.13
N LEU A 219 3.65 -23.90 -11.66
CA LEU A 219 4.08 -23.22 -12.87
C LEU A 219 3.27 -23.63 -14.12
N ASP A 220 2.83 -24.90 -14.18
CA ASP A 220 1.98 -25.43 -15.24
C ASP A 220 0.58 -24.82 -15.25
N GLN A 221 0.09 -24.36 -14.10
CA GLN A 221 -1.22 -23.72 -13.91
C GLN A 221 -1.16 -22.19 -14.11
N ILE A 222 0.02 -21.58 -14.25
CA ILE A 222 0.13 -20.15 -14.48
C ILE A 222 -0.51 -19.75 -15.80
N VAL A 223 -1.48 -18.84 -15.70
CA VAL A 223 -2.11 -18.15 -16.83
C VAL A 223 -1.42 -16.81 -17.02
N LEU A 224 -0.94 -16.55 -18.22
CA LEU A 224 -0.34 -15.27 -18.59
C LEU A 224 -1.40 -14.17 -18.62
N PRO A 225 -1.04 -12.90 -18.35
CA PRO A 225 -1.96 -11.78 -18.54
C PRO A 225 -2.43 -11.71 -19.99
N PRO A 226 -3.63 -11.16 -20.24
CA PRO A 226 -4.11 -10.94 -21.60
C PRO A 226 -3.11 -10.10 -22.39
N HIS A 227 -2.75 -10.56 -23.57
CA HIS A 227 -1.83 -9.86 -24.48
C HIS A 227 -2.16 -10.18 -25.93
N LEU A 228 -1.86 -9.24 -26.82
CA LEU A 228 -1.98 -9.40 -28.28
C LEU A 228 -0.61 -9.22 -28.92
N ALA A 229 -0.29 -10.02 -29.93
CA ALA A 229 0.98 -9.90 -30.66
C ALA A 229 1.13 -8.54 -31.35
N ASN A 230 0.01 -7.92 -31.75
CA ASN A 230 -0.05 -6.64 -32.43
C ASN A 230 -0.61 -5.51 -31.54
N ASP A 231 -0.52 -5.64 -30.21
CA ASP A 231 -1.13 -4.72 -29.25
C ASP A 231 -0.60 -3.28 -29.28
N LEU A 232 0.50 -3.07 -30.02
CA LEU A 232 1.09 -1.74 -30.21
C LEU A 232 0.83 -1.14 -31.59
N ASP A 233 0.05 -1.79 -32.48
CA ASP A 233 -0.12 -1.32 -33.88
C ASP A 233 -0.89 0.01 -33.95
N ASP A 234 -1.84 0.22 -33.06
CA ASP A 234 -2.62 1.45 -32.93
C ASP A 234 -1.94 2.51 -32.04
N VAL A 235 -0.80 2.18 -31.43
CA VAL A 235 -0.12 3.05 -30.46
C VAL A 235 0.81 4.03 -31.17
N PRO A 236 0.72 5.36 -30.91
CA PRO A 236 1.66 6.34 -31.48
C PRO A 236 3.10 6.07 -31.13
N ALA A 237 4.05 6.57 -31.93
CA ALA A 237 5.49 6.32 -31.77
C ALA A 237 6.02 6.64 -30.35
N ALA A 238 5.46 7.66 -29.69
CA ALA A 238 5.82 8.00 -28.32
C ALA A 238 5.42 6.88 -27.31
N GLY A 239 4.22 6.31 -27.45
CA GLY A 239 3.76 5.18 -26.66
C GLY A 239 4.56 3.90 -26.92
N ARG A 240 4.90 3.61 -28.18
CA ARG A 240 5.77 2.47 -28.53
C ARG A 240 7.16 2.58 -27.87
N ARG A 241 7.76 3.80 -27.85
CA ARG A 241 9.01 4.05 -27.12
C ARG A 241 8.85 3.86 -25.61
N MET A 242 7.68 4.16 -25.07
CA MET A 242 7.37 3.93 -23.65
C MET A 242 7.22 2.43 -23.33
N ALA A 243 6.60 1.66 -24.21
CA ALA A 243 6.43 0.21 -24.07
C ALA A 243 7.77 -0.55 -24.06
N LYS A 244 8.75 -0.14 -24.86
CA LYS A 244 10.07 -0.79 -25.01
C LYS A 244 9.95 -2.28 -25.32
N PRO A 245 9.24 -2.69 -26.39
CA PRO A 245 8.95 -4.09 -26.66
C PRO A 245 10.21 -4.93 -26.90
N GLU A 246 11.32 -4.31 -27.39
CA GLU A 246 12.62 -4.93 -27.60
C GLU A 246 13.44 -5.15 -26.32
N GLY A 247 12.95 -4.64 -25.17
CA GLY A 247 13.62 -4.75 -23.86
C GLY A 247 13.31 -6.04 -23.12
N ASP A 248 12.78 -5.89 -21.89
CA ASP A 248 12.46 -7.02 -21.01
C ASP A 248 11.47 -8.00 -21.66
N HIS A 249 10.50 -7.51 -22.46
CA HIS A 249 9.51 -8.37 -23.12
C HIS A 249 10.14 -9.31 -24.16
N ALA A 250 11.00 -8.81 -25.05
CA ALA A 250 11.68 -9.63 -26.04
C ALA A 250 12.56 -10.70 -25.37
N GLN A 251 13.27 -10.34 -24.29
CA GLN A 251 14.09 -11.28 -23.55
C GLN A 251 13.24 -12.35 -22.84
N MET A 252 12.09 -11.96 -22.32
CA MET A 252 11.16 -12.89 -21.68
C MET A 252 10.60 -13.92 -22.67
N LEU A 253 10.25 -13.47 -23.88
CA LEU A 253 9.82 -14.35 -24.99
C LEU A 253 10.95 -15.28 -25.44
N ALA A 254 12.15 -14.75 -25.64
CA ALA A 254 13.32 -15.53 -26.11
C ALA A 254 13.73 -16.63 -25.13
N THR A 255 13.53 -16.43 -23.83
CA THR A 255 13.87 -17.41 -22.79
C THR A 255 12.72 -18.34 -22.42
N GLY A 256 11.49 -18.05 -22.85
CA GLY A 256 10.28 -18.80 -22.47
C GLY A 256 9.90 -18.71 -20.99
N ARG A 257 10.48 -17.78 -20.21
CA ARG A 257 10.36 -17.72 -18.75
C ARG A 257 9.26 -16.78 -18.26
N TRP A 258 8.31 -16.41 -19.12
CA TRP A 258 7.25 -15.48 -18.76
C TRP A 258 6.37 -16.01 -17.59
N LYS A 259 5.99 -17.29 -17.62
CA LYS A 259 5.22 -17.90 -16.52
C LYS A 259 5.94 -17.86 -15.18
N GLU A 260 7.25 -18.07 -15.17
CA GLU A 260 8.06 -17.97 -13.95
C GLU A 260 8.06 -16.55 -13.36
N ALA A 261 8.12 -15.54 -14.22
CA ALA A 261 8.05 -14.14 -13.80
C ALA A 261 6.68 -13.80 -13.21
N VAL A 262 5.58 -14.25 -13.83
CA VAL A 262 4.21 -14.10 -13.29
C VAL A 262 4.06 -14.84 -11.96
N GLN A 263 4.56 -16.07 -11.85
CA GLN A 263 4.60 -16.85 -10.61
C GLN A 263 5.32 -16.07 -9.49
N GLY A 264 6.48 -15.50 -9.81
CA GLY A 264 7.26 -14.72 -8.84
C GLY A 264 6.52 -13.49 -8.32
N TYR A 265 5.80 -12.78 -9.19
CA TYR A 265 4.99 -11.65 -8.78
C TYR A 265 3.81 -12.07 -7.89
N LEU A 266 3.09 -13.14 -8.27
CA LEU A 266 2.00 -13.71 -7.45
C LEU A 266 2.51 -14.19 -6.08
N ALA A 267 3.69 -14.83 -6.04
CA ALA A 267 4.32 -15.25 -4.79
C ALA A 267 4.68 -14.05 -3.89
N ALA A 268 5.19 -12.97 -4.49
CA ALA A 268 5.51 -11.74 -3.76
C ALA A 268 4.24 -11.06 -3.21
N ILE A 269 3.14 -11.05 -3.96
CA ILE A 269 1.83 -10.57 -3.48
C ILE A 269 1.35 -11.42 -2.29
N ALA A 270 1.43 -12.74 -2.38
CA ALA A 270 0.99 -13.63 -1.29
C ALA A 270 1.81 -13.43 -0.01
N TYR A 271 3.12 -13.19 -0.12
CA TYR A 271 3.97 -12.85 1.02
C TYR A 271 3.60 -11.48 1.63
N THR A 272 3.29 -10.49 0.80
CA THR A 272 2.82 -9.17 1.24
C THR A 272 1.49 -9.29 2.00
N ASP A 273 0.55 -10.05 1.45
CA ASP A 273 -0.77 -10.27 2.06
C ASP A 273 -0.66 -10.99 3.42
N MET A 274 0.27 -11.93 3.57
CA MET A 274 0.55 -12.57 4.86
C MET A 274 1.04 -11.55 5.90
N ASN A 275 1.98 -10.67 5.55
CA ASN A 275 2.44 -9.60 6.45
C ASN A 275 1.31 -8.62 6.81
N LEU A 276 0.46 -8.29 5.83
CA LEU A 276 -0.74 -7.49 6.08
C LEU A 276 -1.67 -8.18 7.07
N GLY A 277 -1.87 -9.51 6.95
CA GLY A 277 -2.66 -10.29 7.90
C GLY A 277 -2.17 -10.16 9.32
N ARG A 278 -0.86 -10.28 9.54
CA ARG A 278 -0.22 -10.10 10.87
C ARG A 278 -0.49 -8.70 11.46
N LEU A 279 -0.39 -7.66 10.62
CA LEU A 279 -0.64 -6.29 11.05
C LEU A 279 -2.11 -6.06 11.41
N LEU A 280 -3.04 -6.65 10.65
CA LEU A 280 -4.47 -6.58 10.93
C LEU A 280 -4.86 -7.32 12.21
N ASP A 281 -4.28 -8.50 12.44
CA ASP A 281 -4.50 -9.27 13.66
C ASP A 281 -4.07 -8.47 14.91
N ALA A 282 -2.94 -7.75 14.80
CA ALA A 282 -2.48 -6.86 15.86
C ALA A 282 -3.44 -5.67 16.07
N LEU A 283 -3.96 -5.07 15.00
CA LEU A 283 -4.96 -4.01 15.10
C LEU A 283 -6.25 -4.51 15.74
N GLU A 284 -6.73 -5.71 15.37
CA GLU A 284 -7.94 -6.30 15.95
C GLU A 284 -7.81 -6.59 17.45
N GLN A 285 -6.62 -6.89 17.92
CA GLN A 285 -6.29 -7.09 19.33
C GLN A 285 -5.98 -5.77 20.07
N SER A 286 -5.77 -4.68 19.35
CA SER A 286 -5.48 -3.38 19.96
C SER A 286 -6.70 -2.78 20.63
N PRO A 287 -6.56 -2.14 21.82
CA PRO A 287 -7.63 -1.38 22.44
C PRO A 287 -8.12 -0.19 21.58
N GLU A 288 -7.32 0.20 20.60
CA GLU A 288 -7.58 1.34 19.70
C GLU A 288 -8.28 0.94 18.38
N ARG A 289 -8.60 -0.35 18.18
CA ARG A 289 -9.14 -0.87 16.90
C ARG A 289 -10.35 -0.10 16.38
N ASP A 290 -11.28 0.26 17.30
CA ASP A 290 -12.55 0.90 16.95
C ASP A 290 -12.41 2.42 16.78
N ASN A 291 -11.24 2.99 17.16
CA ASN A 291 -10.88 4.40 16.99
C ASN A 291 -9.67 4.59 16.05
N THR A 292 -9.45 3.66 15.13
CA THR A 292 -8.33 3.73 14.16
C THR A 292 -8.85 3.74 12.74
N ILE A 293 -8.51 4.80 12.02
CA ILE A 293 -8.67 4.88 10.57
C ILE A 293 -7.59 4.02 9.92
N VAL A 294 -7.96 3.15 8.98
CA VAL A 294 -7.00 2.41 8.14
C VAL A 294 -7.05 2.98 6.73
N CYS A 295 -5.90 3.41 6.23
CA CYS A 295 -5.70 3.80 4.84
C CYS A 295 -4.65 2.87 4.23
N LEU A 296 -5.06 2.00 3.29
CA LEU A 296 -4.15 1.17 2.51
C LEU A 296 -4.08 1.70 1.09
N TRP A 297 -2.87 1.82 0.56
CA TRP A 297 -2.62 2.28 -0.80
C TRP A 297 -1.38 1.65 -1.40
N SER A 298 -1.36 1.55 -2.73
CA SER A 298 -0.15 1.26 -3.51
C SER A 298 0.29 2.50 -4.26
N ASP A 299 1.59 2.68 -4.42
CA ASP A 299 2.15 3.86 -5.11
C ASP A 299 1.86 3.88 -6.61
N HIS A 300 1.78 2.74 -7.27
CA HIS A 300 1.38 2.57 -8.68
C HIS A 300 1.12 1.09 -8.98
N GLY A 301 0.74 0.79 -10.22
CA GLY A 301 0.59 -0.56 -10.71
C GLY A 301 1.87 -1.14 -11.33
N TRP A 302 1.71 -2.21 -12.14
CA TRP A 302 2.81 -2.95 -12.74
C TRP A 302 2.38 -3.73 -13.98
N HIS A 303 3.14 -3.69 -15.06
CA HIS A 303 2.97 -4.55 -16.23
C HIS A 303 3.73 -5.87 -16.10
N LEU A 304 3.12 -6.92 -16.60
CA LEU A 304 3.66 -8.27 -16.66
C LEU A 304 3.66 -8.84 -18.08
N GLY A 305 3.78 -7.97 -19.09
CA GLY A 305 3.83 -8.31 -20.50
C GLY A 305 2.68 -7.73 -21.33
N GLU A 306 1.63 -7.19 -20.70
CA GLU A 306 0.58 -6.44 -21.41
C GLU A 306 1.20 -5.26 -22.16
N LYS A 307 0.72 -4.95 -23.35
CA LYS A 307 1.30 -3.92 -24.25
C LYS A 307 2.77 -4.18 -24.59
N SER A 308 3.22 -5.43 -24.58
CA SER A 308 4.63 -5.80 -24.75
C SER A 308 5.57 -5.03 -23.80
N HIS A 309 5.04 -4.64 -22.63
CA HIS A 309 5.71 -3.83 -21.62
C HIS A 309 5.88 -4.60 -20.31
N TRP A 310 6.93 -4.25 -19.58
CA TRP A 310 7.21 -4.75 -18.23
C TRP A 310 7.48 -3.60 -17.27
N ARG A 311 7.19 -3.82 -16.00
CA ARG A 311 7.36 -2.84 -14.93
C ARG A 311 6.29 -1.75 -14.95
N LYS A 312 6.66 -0.57 -14.56
CA LYS A 312 5.94 0.71 -14.51
C LYS A 312 6.48 1.64 -15.61
N PHE A 313 6.38 2.91 -15.49
CA PHE A 313 6.84 3.93 -16.45
C PHE A 313 5.99 4.02 -17.73
N ALA A 314 4.76 3.54 -17.68
CA ALA A 314 3.79 3.62 -18.76
C ALA A 314 2.50 4.26 -18.27
N LEU A 315 1.63 4.71 -19.17
CA LEU A 315 0.38 5.40 -18.83
C LEU A 315 -0.86 4.51 -19.00
N TRP A 316 -0.68 3.22 -19.23
CA TRP A 316 -1.76 2.25 -19.28
C TRP A 316 -2.25 1.87 -17.88
N GLU A 317 -3.46 1.33 -17.83
CA GLU A 317 -4.16 0.96 -16.58
C GLU A 317 -3.30 0.10 -15.65
N GLU A 318 -2.52 -0.84 -16.22
CA GLU A 318 -1.69 -1.76 -15.47
C GLU A 318 -0.61 -1.07 -14.63
N ALA A 319 -0.11 0.08 -15.10
CA ALA A 319 0.88 0.88 -14.38
C ALA A 319 0.27 2.00 -13.54
N THR A 320 -0.89 2.53 -13.93
CA THR A 320 -1.46 3.73 -13.29
C THR A 320 -2.50 3.41 -12.23
N ARG A 321 -3.28 2.32 -12.40
CA ARG A 321 -4.25 1.88 -11.42
C ARG A 321 -3.56 1.23 -10.23
N SER A 322 -3.89 1.70 -9.03
CA SER A 322 -3.33 1.22 -7.79
C SER A 322 -4.41 0.70 -6.84
N THR A 323 -4.03 -0.19 -5.95
CA THR A 323 -4.90 -0.68 -4.87
C THR A 323 -5.10 0.43 -3.84
N HIS A 324 -6.36 0.73 -3.48
CA HIS A 324 -6.69 1.76 -2.49
C HIS A 324 -7.92 1.38 -1.69
N ILE A 325 -7.81 1.36 -0.35
CA ILE A 325 -8.88 0.97 0.57
C ILE A 325 -8.86 1.88 1.80
N TRP A 326 -10.05 2.28 2.26
CA TRP A 326 -10.23 3.00 3.51
C TRP A 326 -11.18 2.28 4.45
N ILE A 327 -10.80 2.23 5.73
CA ILE A 327 -11.73 1.96 6.84
C ILE A 327 -11.74 3.21 7.72
N VAL A 328 -12.89 3.89 7.80
CA VAL A 328 -13.09 5.04 8.68
C VAL A 328 -14.24 4.71 9.62
N PRO A 329 -13.97 4.49 10.91
CA PRO A 329 -15.00 4.15 11.89
C PRO A 329 -16.18 5.13 11.85
N GLY A 330 -17.39 4.60 11.78
CA GLY A 330 -18.62 5.41 11.73
C GLY A 330 -18.91 6.09 10.39
N LEU A 331 -18.00 6.04 9.40
CA LEU A 331 -18.18 6.70 8.09
C LEU A 331 -18.22 5.72 6.91
N THR A 332 -17.28 4.78 6.82
CA THR A 332 -17.22 3.85 5.68
C THR A 332 -18.24 2.73 5.83
N LYS A 333 -18.92 2.41 4.71
CA LYS A 333 -19.82 1.26 4.66
C LYS A 333 -19.01 -0.01 4.38
N PRO A 334 -19.06 -1.04 5.23
CA PRO A 334 -18.36 -2.30 5.02
C PRO A 334 -18.67 -2.94 3.67
N GLY A 335 -17.64 -3.41 2.96
CA GLY A 335 -17.75 -4.07 1.66
C GLY A 335 -18.16 -3.19 0.49
N ALA A 336 -18.18 -1.85 0.67
CA ALA A 336 -18.53 -0.95 -0.41
C ALA A 336 -17.40 -0.83 -1.44
N ILE A 337 -17.77 -0.69 -2.71
CA ILE A 337 -16.85 -0.38 -3.81
C ILE A 337 -17.19 1.01 -4.35
N CYS A 338 -16.23 1.91 -4.33
CA CYS A 338 -16.32 3.23 -4.95
C CYS A 338 -15.71 3.17 -6.35
N SER A 339 -16.50 3.53 -7.36
CA SER A 339 -16.07 3.61 -8.77
C SER A 339 -15.76 5.03 -9.23
N GLN A 340 -15.82 6.00 -8.36
CA GLN A 340 -15.37 7.36 -8.66
C GLN A 340 -13.84 7.40 -8.72
N PRO A 341 -13.25 8.09 -9.72
CA PRO A 341 -11.79 8.23 -9.83
C PRO A 341 -11.24 9.19 -8.77
#